data_0d4d2b13e244634bf43344f6398da065
#
_entry.id   0d4d2b13e244634bf43344f6398da065
#
_cell.length_a   1.000
_cell.length_b   1.000
_cell.length_c   1.000
_cell.angle_alpha   90.00
_cell.angle_beta   90.00
_cell.angle_gamma   90.00
#
_symmetry.space_group_name_H-M   'P 1'
#
loop_
_entity.id
_entity.type
_entity.pdbx_description
1 polymer ?
#
loop_
_entity_poly.entity_id
_entity_poly.type
_entity_poly.pdbx_seq_one_letter_code
_entity_poly.pdbx_strand_id
1 'polypeptide(L)'
;MNDTNGTFYAVGVGPGAPELLTLQAVNLLRQCPVIAAPQTRSGQMLALDIAQGALDLREKEILPLSFTMSREPALREESYQTAARQIEAFLQKGLDVAMVN
;
A
#
# COMPACT_ATOMS: atom_id res chain seq x y z
N MET A 1 2.25 -29.68 -0.22
CA MET A 1 1.95 -28.49 0.45
C MET A 1 1.95 -27.29 -0.46
N ASN A 2 1.06 -26.50 -0.33
CA ASN A 2 1.00 -25.33 -1.14
C ASN A 2 1.41 -24.13 -0.38
N ASP A 3 2.30 -23.45 -0.96
CA ASP A 3 2.60 -22.19 -0.44
C ASP A 3 1.63 -21.21 -1.05
N THR A 4 0.71 -20.73 -0.24
CA THR A 4 -0.34 -19.88 -0.72
C THR A 4 -0.17 -18.44 -0.29
N ASN A 5 1.05 -18.07 0.11
CA ASN A 5 1.30 -16.69 0.47
C ASN A 5 1.13 -15.77 -0.74
N GLY A 6 0.58 -14.61 -0.49
CA GLY A 6 0.45 -13.60 -1.52
C GLY A 6 1.77 -12.92 -1.81
N THR A 7 1.77 -12.05 -2.81
CA THR A 7 2.94 -11.32 -3.23
C THR A 7 2.77 -9.84 -2.89
N PHE A 8 3.85 -9.23 -2.42
CA PHE A 8 3.87 -7.82 -2.11
C PHE A 8 4.47 -7.03 -3.28
N TYR A 9 3.78 -5.98 -3.69
CA TYR A 9 4.24 -5.10 -4.76
C TYR A 9 4.33 -3.67 -4.25
N ALA A 10 5.44 -3.00 -4.54
CA ALA A 10 5.54 -1.56 -4.29
C ALA A 10 5.20 -0.85 -5.59
N VAL A 11 4.21 0.03 -5.55
CA VAL A 11 3.67 0.65 -6.75
C VAL A 11 3.81 2.16 -6.64
N GLY A 12 4.65 2.74 -7.48
CA GLY A 12 4.80 4.18 -7.55
C GLY A 12 3.65 4.80 -8.32
N VAL A 13 3.09 5.90 -7.80
CA VAL A 13 1.97 6.57 -8.47
C VAL A 13 2.43 7.78 -9.27
N GLY A 14 3.74 7.97 -9.39
CA GLY A 14 4.29 9.01 -10.24
C GLY A 14 4.26 10.38 -9.59
N PRO A 15 4.40 11.44 -10.39
CA PRO A 15 4.59 12.79 -9.85
C PRO A 15 3.31 13.49 -9.39
N GLY A 16 2.17 12.82 -9.34
CA GLY A 16 1.00 13.38 -8.70
C GLY A 16 -0.23 13.52 -9.57
N ALA A 17 -0.12 13.32 -10.87
CA ALA A 17 -1.27 13.38 -11.77
C ALA A 17 -1.72 11.95 -12.08
N PRO A 18 -3.01 11.62 -11.88
CA PRO A 18 -3.48 10.25 -12.13
C PRO A 18 -3.22 9.75 -13.55
N GLU A 19 -3.27 10.64 -14.53
CA GLU A 19 -3.04 10.24 -15.91
C GLU A 19 -1.58 9.89 -16.20
N LEU A 20 -0.69 10.14 -15.25
CA LEU A 20 0.73 9.78 -15.40
C LEU A 20 1.07 8.43 -14.80
N LEU A 21 0.08 7.70 -14.26
CA LEU A 21 0.31 6.35 -13.81
C LEU A 21 0.65 5.45 -14.99
N THR A 22 1.61 4.54 -14.77
CA THR A 22 1.95 3.58 -15.82
C THR A 22 0.87 2.51 -15.92
N LEU A 23 0.81 1.87 -17.09
CA LEU A 23 -0.11 0.74 -17.27
C LEU A 23 0.22 -0.39 -16.31
N GLN A 24 1.50 -0.62 -16.05
CA GLN A 24 1.92 -1.65 -15.11
C GLN A 24 1.38 -1.36 -13.71
N ALA A 25 1.46 -0.11 -13.27
CA ALA A 25 0.94 0.27 -11.96
C ALA A 25 -0.56 0.05 -11.89
N VAL A 26 -1.30 0.45 -12.92
CA VAL A 26 -2.75 0.27 -12.96
C VAL A 26 -3.10 -1.22 -12.89
N ASN A 27 -2.39 -2.05 -13.67
CA ASN A 27 -2.67 -3.48 -13.68
C ASN A 27 -2.40 -4.12 -12.33
N LEU A 28 -1.32 -3.74 -11.65
CA LEU A 28 -1.02 -4.27 -10.33
C LEU A 28 -2.09 -3.86 -9.32
N LEU A 29 -2.55 -2.62 -9.38
CA LEU A 29 -3.59 -2.15 -8.47
C LEU A 29 -4.92 -2.86 -8.72
N ARG A 30 -5.21 -3.20 -9.95
CA ARG A 30 -6.42 -3.98 -10.25
C ARG A 30 -6.32 -5.40 -9.77
N GLN A 31 -5.14 -5.99 -9.88
CA GLN A 31 -4.90 -7.39 -9.54
C GLN A 31 -4.93 -7.65 -8.04
N CYS A 32 -4.40 -6.73 -7.24
CA CYS A 32 -4.23 -6.94 -5.81
C CYS A 32 -5.51 -6.62 -5.06
N PRO A 33 -6.02 -7.55 -4.24
CA PRO A 33 -7.23 -7.29 -3.45
C PRO A 33 -6.99 -6.32 -2.29
N VAL A 34 -5.74 -6.15 -1.86
CA VAL A 34 -5.41 -5.28 -0.74
C VAL A 34 -4.49 -4.17 -1.22
N ILE A 35 -4.84 -2.95 -0.89
CA ILE A 35 -4.03 -1.78 -1.21
C ILE A 35 -3.55 -1.16 0.09
N ALA A 36 -2.25 -1.21 0.32
CA ALA A 36 -1.66 -0.57 1.48
C ALA A 36 -1.27 0.85 1.11
N ALA A 37 -1.59 1.80 1.97
CA ALA A 37 -1.40 3.20 1.65
C ALA A 37 -0.86 3.96 2.86
N PRO A 38 0.33 4.56 2.72
CA PRO A 38 0.83 5.43 3.79
C PRO A 38 -0.13 6.60 4.00
N GLN A 39 -0.35 6.95 5.26
CA GLN A 39 -1.19 8.10 5.58
C GLN A 39 -0.42 9.09 6.42
N THR A 40 -0.81 10.35 6.29
CA THR A 40 -0.25 11.42 7.11
C THR A 40 -0.85 11.34 8.51
N ARG A 41 -0.33 12.17 9.42
CA ARG A 41 -0.84 12.22 10.79
C ARG A 41 -2.32 12.59 10.83
N SER A 42 -2.79 13.37 9.86
CA SER A 42 -4.20 13.75 9.78
C SER A 42 -5.06 12.70 9.07
N GLY A 43 -4.46 11.59 8.66
CA GLY A 43 -5.20 10.50 8.02
C GLY A 43 -5.31 10.62 6.51
N GLN A 44 -4.58 11.54 5.89
CA GLN A 44 -4.58 11.70 4.45
C GLN A 44 -3.71 10.64 3.79
N MET A 45 -4.24 10.03 2.74
CA MET A 45 -3.50 9.02 1.98
C MET A 45 -3.29 9.54 0.56
N LEU A 46 -2.27 10.38 0.39
CA LEU A 46 -2.06 11.12 -0.85
C LEU A 46 -1.83 10.22 -2.06
N ALA A 47 -1.00 9.19 -1.90
CA ALA A 47 -0.72 8.29 -3.01
C ALA A 47 -1.98 7.51 -3.41
N LEU A 48 -2.80 7.11 -2.43
CA LEU A 48 -4.06 6.44 -2.73
C LEU A 48 -5.01 7.36 -3.47
N ASP A 49 -5.08 8.63 -3.07
CA ASP A 49 -5.95 9.59 -3.75
C ASP A 49 -5.55 9.73 -5.21
N ILE A 50 -4.26 9.74 -5.51
CA ILE A 50 -3.78 9.81 -6.89
C ILE A 50 -4.22 8.57 -7.65
N ALA A 51 -4.03 7.38 -7.05
CA ALA A 51 -4.41 6.14 -7.70
C ALA A 51 -5.91 6.07 -7.95
N GLN A 52 -6.71 6.55 -7.02
CA GLN A 52 -8.17 6.56 -7.17
C GLN A 52 -8.65 7.47 -8.28
N GLY A 53 -7.84 8.43 -8.67
CA GLY A 53 -8.15 9.26 -9.82
C GLY A 53 -8.03 8.53 -11.15
N ALA A 54 -7.31 7.40 -11.18
CA ALA A 54 -7.07 6.64 -12.40
C ALA A 54 -7.95 5.40 -12.50
N LEU A 55 -8.35 4.82 -11.38
CA LEU A 55 -9.17 3.61 -11.39
C LEU A 55 -10.00 3.52 -10.12
N ASP A 56 -11.03 2.68 -10.19
CA ASP A 56 -11.95 2.50 -9.06
C ASP A 56 -11.37 1.48 -8.09
N LEU A 57 -11.10 1.91 -6.87
CA LEU A 57 -10.54 1.05 -5.83
C LEU A 57 -11.54 0.81 -4.69
N ARG A 58 -12.82 1.11 -4.89
CA ARG A 58 -13.81 1.03 -3.81
C ARG A 58 -14.03 -0.38 -3.28
N GLU A 59 -13.78 -1.39 -4.12
CA GLU A 59 -13.97 -2.78 -3.69
C GLU A 59 -12.70 -3.39 -3.09
N LYS A 60 -11.63 -2.63 -3.02
CA LYS A 60 -10.39 -3.12 -2.44
C LYS A 60 -10.38 -2.95 -0.94
N GLU A 61 -9.66 -3.85 -0.27
CA GLU A 61 -9.38 -3.66 1.15
C GLU A 61 -8.26 -2.64 1.27
N ILE A 62 -8.53 -1.52 1.92
CA ILE A 62 -7.53 -0.47 2.10
C ILE A 62 -6.87 -0.64 3.46
N LEU A 63 -5.55 -0.73 3.46
CA LEU A 63 -4.77 -0.87 4.69
C LEU A 63 -3.97 0.42 4.91
N PRO A 64 -4.46 1.31 5.77
CA PRO A 64 -3.70 2.53 6.05
C PRO A 64 -2.44 2.20 6.84
N LEU A 65 -1.32 2.78 6.45
CA LEU A 65 -0.05 2.57 7.14
C LEU A 65 0.40 3.89 7.76
N SER A 66 0.72 3.85 9.05
CA SER A 66 1.20 5.02 9.76
C SER A 66 2.68 4.85 10.07
N PHE A 67 3.49 5.80 9.62
CA PHE A 67 4.91 5.81 9.91
C PHE A 67 5.23 7.03 10.75
N THR A 68 5.99 6.83 11.82
CA THR A 68 6.37 7.94 12.65
C THR A 68 7.45 8.79 11.99
N MET A 69 7.34 10.10 12.18
CA MET A 69 8.37 11.03 11.74
C MET A 69 9.38 11.32 12.85
N SER A 70 9.31 10.57 13.94
CA SER A 70 10.21 10.75 15.08
C SER A 70 11.67 10.59 14.67
N ARG A 71 12.54 11.35 15.30
CA ARG A 71 13.99 11.21 15.12
C ARG A 71 14.55 10.05 15.93
N GLU A 72 13.75 9.48 16.82
CA GLU A 72 14.17 8.31 17.61
C GLU A 72 14.22 7.07 16.71
N PRO A 73 15.40 6.48 16.52
CA PRO A 73 15.51 5.31 15.66
C PRO A 73 14.64 4.14 16.13
N ALA A 74 14.50 3.97 17.44
CA ALA A 74 13.69 2.87 17.97
C ALA A 74 12.22 3.03 17.61
N LEU A 75 11.69 4.25 17.65
CA LEU A 75 10.30 4.51 17.32
C LEU A 75 10.06 4.35 15.82
N ARG A 76 11.00 4.76 14.99
CA ARG A 76 10.89 4.55 13.54
C ARG A 76 10.91 3.07 13.21
N GLU A 77 11.81 2.34 13.83
CA GLU A 77 11.91 0.90 13.61
C GLU A 77 10.61 0.22 14.00
N GLU A 78 10.04 0.59 15.13
CA GLU A 78 8.79 0.02 15.60
C GLU A 78 7.65 0.27 14.62
N SER A 79 7.57 1.48 14.05
CA SER A 79 6.50 1.78 13.11
C SER A 79 6.65 0.98 11.83
N TYR A 80 7.89 0.77 11.35
CA TYR A 80 8.13 -0.05 10.17
C TYR A 80 7.76 -1.51 10.43
N GLN A 81 8.12 -2.02 11.62
CA GLN A 81 7.80 -3.40 11.96
C GLN A 81 6.30 -3.61 12.09
N THR A 82 5.59 -2.65 12.64
CA THR A 82 4.14 -2.72 12.75
C THR A 82 3.50 -2.78 11.36
N ALA A 83 3.95 -1.90 10.45
CA ALA A 83 3.44 -1.89 9.09
C ALA A 83 3.73 -3.22 8.39
N ALA A 84 4.94 -3.74 8.57
CA ALA A 84 5.32 -5.01 7.95
C ALA A 84 4.44 -6.14 8.45
N ARG A 85 4.14 -6.18 9.74
CA ARG A 85 3.28 -7.22 10.30
C ARG A 85 1.86 -7.12 9.76
N GLN A 86 1.35 -5.91 9.59
CA GLN A 86 0.01 -5.73 9.04
C GLN A 86 -0.07 -6.23 7.60
N ILE A 87 0.95 -5.92 6.80
CA ILE A 87 1.01 -6.40 5.42
C ILE A 87 1.14 -7.92 5.41
N GLU A 88 2.02 -8.45 6.24
CA GLU A 88 2.29 -9.89 6.26
C GLU A 88 1.04 -10.68 6.61
N ALA A 89 0.19 -10.15 7.48
CA ALA A 89 -1.05 -10.83 7.84
C ALA A 89 -1.93 -11.11 6.62
N PHE A 90 -1.98 -10.18 5.67
CA PHE A 90 -2.72 -10.40 4.44
C PHE A 90 -1.99 -11.37 3.51
N LEU A 91 -0.68 -11.23 3.41
CA LEU A 91 0.10 -12.13 2.56
C LEU A 91 -0.04 -13.58 2.99
N GLN A 92 -0.07 -13.82 4.30
CA GLN A 92 -0.21 -15.17 4.84
C GLN A 92 -1.57 -15.78 4.52
N LYS A 93 -2.57 -14.95 4.22
CA LYS A 93 -3.88 -15.42 3.79
C LYS A 93 -3.94 -15.69 2.29
N GLY A 94 -2.83 -15.52 1.60
CA GLY A 94 -2.79 -15.73 0.15
C GLY A 94 -3.24 -14.52 -0.65
N LEU A 95 -3.32 -13.36 -0.03
CA LEU A 95 -3.78 -12.14 -0.70
C LEU A 95 -2.58 -11.29 -1.13
N ASP A 96 -2.60 -10.87 -2.39
CA ASP A 96 -1.57 -9.95 -2.87
C ASP A 96 -1.83 -8.56 -2.33
N VAL A 97 -0.76 -7.86 -1.97
CA VAL A 97 -0.83 -6.52 -1.42
C VAL A 97 -0.01 -5.58 -2.30
N ALA A 98 -0.63 -4.51 -2.74
CA ALA A 98 0.07 -3.45 -3.47
C ALA A 98 0.16 -2.24 -2.55
N MET A 99 1.37 -1.74 -2.32
CA MET A 99 1.56 -0.53 -1.52
C MET A 99 1.83 0.63 -2.46
N VAL A 100 0.95 1.62 -2.43
CA VAL A 100 1.12 2.84 -3.24
C VAL A 100 2.06 3.80 -2.53
N ASN A 101 2.89 4.48 -3.31
CA ASN A 101 3.80 5.48 -2.74
C ASN A 101 4.17 6.57 -3.74
#